data_30ea002478eead0133ab00fe71f6d184
#
_entry.id   30ea002478eead0133ab00fe71f6d184
#
_cell.length_a   1.000
_cell.length_b   1.000
_cell.length_c   1.000
_cell.angle_alpha   90.00
_cell.angle_beta   90.00
_cell.angle_gamma   90.00
#
_symmetry.space_group_name_H-M   'P 1'
#
loop_
_entity.id
_entity.type
_entity.pdbx_description
1 polymer ?
#
loop_
_entity_poly.entity_id
_entity_poly.type
_entity_poly.pdbx_seq_one_letter_code
_entity_poly.pdbx_strand_id
1 'polypeptide(L)'
;MLDPIIAFFSRIFELIGRGIGHFIAWLLWPFIAFRNWLRGRGWFVKIPVFLILVAIVFSYGYLIYITQFWSIGDPNYPERYAFQTEYGAAGSQSGDGTCEPSAMAQVAADLIDKNVNQEHWVPSNPLSKAGFAFVIDWKDTPFFDNKAAFQLGINQTVRRTTVELVDRLGRVRGTSSINQNLQEAREAANYREDAWVF
;
A
#
# COMPACT_ATOMS: atom_id res chain seq x y z
N MET A 1 -24.45 46.20 32.35
CA MET A 1 -23.97 46.30 30.95
C MET A 1 -23.47 44.98 30.36
N LEU A 2 -23.26 43.91 31.14
CA LEU A 2 -22.78 42.62 30.62
C LEU A 2 -23.91 41.66 30.14
N ASP A 3 -25.16 41.90 30.58
CA ASP A 3 -26.30 41.03 30.27
C ASP A 3 -26.55 40.77 28.76
N PRO A 4 -26.48 41.78 27.86
CA PRO A 4 -26.70 41.53 26.45
C PRO A 4 -25.58 40.69 25.81
N ILE A 5 -24.37 40.77 26.34
CA ILE A 5 -23.23 39.97 25.85
C ILE A 5 -23.41 38.50 26.26
N ILE A 6 -23.77 38.29 27.51
CA ILE A 6 -24.05 36.92 28.04
C ILE A 6 -25.21 36.27 27.27
N ALA A 7 -26.30 37.04 27.04
CA ALA A 7 -27.42 36.54 26.26
C ALA A 7 -27.08 36.24 24.79
N PHE A 8 -26.15 36.99 24.21
CA PHE A 8 -25.66 36.71 22.86
C PHE A 8 -24.87 35.40 22.78
N PHE A 9 -23.93 35.21 23.72
CA PHE A 9 -23.15 33.98 23.78
C PHE A 9 -24.02 32.75 24.09
N SER A 10 -24.97 32.86 25.01
CA SER A 10 -25.88 31.75 25.33
C SER A 10 -26.71 31.32 24.13
N ARG A 11 -27.19 32.26 23.31
CA ARG A 11 -27.90 31.93 22.04
C ARG A 11 -27.00 31.25 21.03
N ILE A 12 -25.76 31.68 20.90
CA ILE A 12 -24.80 31.03 20.00
C ILE A 12 -24.53 29.59 20.45
N PHE A 13 -24.26 29.38 21.73
CA PHE A 13 -24.05 28.01 22.26
C PHE A 13 -25.31 27.14 22.11
N GLU A 14 -26.49 27.69 22.27
CA GLU A 14 -27.73 26.95 22.07
C GLU A 14 -27.93 26.58 20.58
N LEU A 15 -27.64 27.48 19.65
CA LEU A 15 -27.70 27.21 18.20
C LEU A 15 -26.69 26.14 17.78
N ILE A 16 -25.43 26.26 18.26
CA ILE A 16 -24.39 25.28 18.02
C ILE A 16 -24.81 23.91 18.59
N GLY A 17 -25.26 23.89 19.84
CA GLY A 17 -25.70 22.65 20.49
C GLY A 17 -26.86 21.97 19.75
N ARG A 18 -27.85 22.73 19.28
CA ARG A 18 -28.93 22.22 18.44
C ARG A 18 -28.42 21.70 17.10
N GLY A 19 -27.52 22.45 16.45
CA GLY A 19 -26.91 22.03 15.19
C GLY A 19 -26.14 20.72 15.31
N ILE A 20 -25.30 20.60 16.31
CA ILE A 20 -24.56 19.36 16.64
C ILE A 20 -25.53 18.21 16.95
N GLY A 21 -26.57 18.48 17.75
CA GLY A 21 -27.58 17.47 18.08
C GLY A 21 -28.32 16.93 16.85
N HIS A 22 -28.72 17.80 15.93
CA HIS A 22 -29.33 17.40 14.67
C HIS A 22 -28.38 16.63 13.77
N PHE A 23 -27.12 17.06 13.68
CA PHE A 23 -26.10 16.35 12.90
C PHE A 23 -25.83 14.94 13.44
N ILE A 24 -25.69 14.79 14.76
CA ILE A 24 -25.55 13.49 15.42
C ILE A 24 -26.79 12.62 15.20
N ALA A 25 -28.00 13.18 15.36
CA ALA A 25 -29.23 12.46 15.13
C ALA A 25 -29.35 11.98 13.66
N TRP A 26 -28.97 12.83 12.70
CA TRP A 26 -28.94 12.47 11.29
C TRP A 26 -27.92 11.37 11.00
N LEU A 27 -26.72 11.46 11.59
CA LEU A 27 -25.66 10.44 11.45
C LEU A 27 -26.09 9.08 12.04
N LEU A 28 -26.79 9.09 13.18
CA LEU A 28 -27.23 7.88 13.87
C LEU A 28 -28.54 7.31 13.30
N TRP A 29 -29.30 8.10 12.55
CA TRP A 29 -30.60 7.69 12.02
C TRP A 29 -30.55 6.38 11.20
N PRO A 30 -29.62 6.17 10.27
CA PRO A 30 -29.56 4.92 9.51
C PRO A 30 -29.30 3.70 10.39
N PHE A 31 -28.51 3.83 11.45
CA PHE A 31 -28.24 2.75 12.39
C PHE A 31 -29.49 2.39 13.22
N ILE A 32 -30.21 3.41 13.66
CA ILE A 32 -31.47 3.23 14.41
C ILE A 32 -32.53 2.61 13.50
N ALA A 33 -32.65 3.09 12.27
CA ALA A 33 -33.59 2.55 11.27
C ALA A 33 -33.26 1.08 10.95
N PHE A 34 -31.99 0.77 10.73
CA PHE A 34 -31.51 -0.58 10.49
C PHE A 34 -31.78 -1.53 11.67
N ARG A 35 -31.49 -1.08 12.90
CA ARG A 35 -31.79 -1.83 14.11
C ARG A 35 -33.29 -2.12 14.24
N ASN A 36 -34.13 -1.11 13.99
CA ASN A 36 -35.60 -1.26 14.08
C ASN A 36 -36.13 -2.20 12.98
N TRP A 37 -35.57 -2.12 11.79
CA TRP A 37 -35.89 -3.04 10.69
C TRP A 37 -35.52 -4.49 11.05
N LEU A 38 -34.35 -4.72 11.64
CA LEU A 38 -33.91 -6.05 12.09
C LEU A 38 -34.77 -6.61 13.22
N ARG A 39 -35.31 -5.77 14.13
CA ARG A 39 -36.06 -6.23 15.29
C ARG A 39 -37.28 -7.07 14.89
N GLY A 40 -37.97 -6.69 13.82
CA GLY A 40 -39.17 -7.40 13.33
C GLY A 40 -38.88 -8.64 12.50
N ARG A 41 -37.64 -8.98 12.19
CA ARG A 41 -37.28 -10.11 11.32
C ARG A 41 -36.96 -11.38 12.10
N GLY A 42 -37.27 -12.53 11.48
CA GLY A 42 -36.90 -13.84 12.01
C GLY A 42 -35.43 -14.11 11.97
N TRP A 43 -34.97 -15.14 12.65
CA TRP A 43 -33.58 -15.57 12.69
C TRP A 43 -32.96 -15.84 11.30
N PHE A 44 -33.77 -16.35 10.36
CA PHE A 44 -33.34 -16.59 8.98
C PHE A 44 -32.82 -15.35 8.25
N VAL A 45 -33.26 -14.15 8.65
CA VAL A 45 -32.78 -12.88 8.11
C VAL A 45 -31.63 -12.31 8.97
N LYS A 46 -31.75 -12.44 10.28
CA LYS A 46 -30.76 -11.90 11.22
C LYS A 46 -29.38 -12.53 11.05
N ILE A 47 -29.33 -13.87 10.91
CA ILE A 47 -28.07 -14.61 10.79
C ILE A 47 -27.29 -14.19 9.53
N PRO A 48 -27.84 -14.26 8.31
CA PRO A 48 -27.09 -13.84 7.12
C PRO A 48 -26.69 -12.36 7.15
N VAL A 49 -27.55 -11.47 7.62
CA VAL A 49 -27.21 -10.05 7.77
C VAL A 49 -26.05 -9.86 8.75
N PHE A 50 -26.07 -10.54 9.87
CA PHE A 50 -24.97 -10.50 10.84
C PHE A 50 -23.66 -11.03 10.24
N LEU A 51 -23.70 -12.16 9.52
CA LEU A 51 -22.53 -12.73 8.87
C LEU A 51 -21.95 -11.78 7.81
N ILE A 52 -22.80 -11.12 7.02
CA ILE A 52 -22.36 -10.12 6.05
C ILE A 52 -21.68 -8.93 6.76
N LEU A 53 -22.28 -8.43 7.84
CA LEU A 53 -21.67 -7.34 8.61
C LEU A 53 -20.31 -7.74 9.19
N VAL A 54 -20.21 -8.94 9.77
CA VAL A 54 -18.94 -9.46 10.30
C VAL A 54 -17.91 -9.59 9.17
N ALA A 55 -18.31 -10.11 8.01
CA ALA A 55 -17.42 -10.23 6.85
C ALA A 55 -16.92 -8.85 6.37
N ILE A 56 -17.80 -7.84 6.31
CA ILE A 56 -17.43 -6.46 5.95
C ILE A 56 -16.45 -5.89 6.98
N VAL A 57 -16.77 -5.96 8.27
CA VAL A 57 -15.89 -5.44 9.33
C VAL A 57 -14.53 -6.13 9.30
N PHE A 58 -14.51 -7.45 9.14
CA PHE A 58 -13.27 -8.21 9.05
C PHE A 58 -12.46 -7.83 7.80
N SER A 59 -13.11 -7.70 6.65
CA SER A 59 -12.46 -7.33 5.38
C SER A 59 -11.85 -5.94 5.45
N TYR A 60 -12.58 -4.94 5.96
CA TYR A 60 -12.04 -3.59 6.14
C TYR A 60 -10.99 -3.52 7.24
N GLY A 61 -11.16 -4.26 8.35
CA GLY A 61 -10.14 -4.37 9.39
C GLY A 61 -8.84 -4.94 8.86
N TYR A 62 -8.92 -6.00 8.05
CA TYR A 62 -7.77 -6.58 7.38
C TYR A 62 -7.13 -5.58 6.39
N LEU A 63 -7.92 -4.88 5.57
CA LEU A 63 -7.42 -3.89 4.63
C LEU A 63 -6.69 -2.74 5.35
N ILE A 64 -7.25 -2.22 6.44
CA ILE A 64 -6.61 -1.22 7.29
C ILE A 64 -5.29 -1.78 7.85
N TYR A 65 -5.29 -3.01 8.33
CA TYR A 65 -4.08 -3.63 8.85
C TYR A 65 -2.97 -3.68 7.80
N ILE A 66 -3.23 -4.24 6.61
CA ILE A 66 -2.19 -4.39 5.57
C ILE A 66 -1.74 -3.06 4.95
N THR A 67 -2.55 -2.01 5.01
CA THR A 67 -2.23 -0.70 4.43
C THR A 67 -1.58 0.26 5.41
N GLN A 68 -1.92 0.18 6.69
CA GLN A 68 -1.43 1.14 7.69
C GLN A 68 -0.25 0.61 8.51
N PHE A 69 -0.17 -0.72 8.74
CA PHE A 69 0.94 -1.32 9.48
C PHE A 69 2.00 -1.84 8.51
N TRP A 70 2.98 -1.00 8.20
CA TRP A 70 4.12 -1.33 7.36
C TRP A 70 5.32 -0.44 7.70
N SER A 71 6.53 -0.94 7.47
CA SER A 71 7.75 -0.17 7.69
C SER A 71 8.05 0.69 6.47
N ILE A 72 7.91 2.01 6.60
CA ILE A 72 8.10 2.99 5.52
C ILE A 72 9.55 3.07 5.05
N GLY A 73 10.50 2.70 5.86
CA GLY A 73 11.91 2.72 5.50
C GLY A 73 12.76 2.41 6.72
N ASP A 74 13.90 1.85 6.44
CA ASP A 74 14.98 1.71 7.41
C ASP A 74 15.93 2.87 7.15
N PRO A 75 16.09 3.84 8.07
CA PRO A 75 17.03 4.94 7.87
C PRO A 75 18.48 4.46 7.71
N ASN A 76 18.78 3.26 8.20
CA ASN A 76 20.09 2.64 8.09
C ASN A 76 20.20 1.72 6.86
N TYR A 77 19.22 1.75 5.97
CA TYR A 77 19.20 0.90 4.77
C TYR A 77 20.45 1.03 3.90
N PRO A 78 21.01 2.25 3.65
CA PRO A 78 22.26 2.40 2.93
C PRO A 78 23.47 1.78 3.63
N GLU A 79 23.48 1.75 4.96
CA GLU A 79 24.60 1.21 5.76
C GLU A 79 24.70 -0.31 5.64
N ARG A 80 23.60 -1.01 5.35
CA ARG A 80 23.60 -2.46 5.14
C ARG A 80 24.47 -2.91 3.99
N TYR A 81 24.69 -2.04 3.01
CA TYR A 81 25.40 -2.40 1.78
C TYR A 81 26.87 -1.98 1.80
N ALA A 82 27.37 -1.34 2.85
CA ALA A 82 28.78 -0.95 3.04
C ALA A 82 29.49 -0.54 1.73
N PHE A 83 28.82 0.25 0.88
CA PHE A 83 29.19 0.56 -0.51
C PHE A 83 30.64 1.01 -0.70
N GLN A 84 31.29 1.49 0.35
CA GLN A 84 32.64 2.03 0.28
C GLN A 84 33.74 1.04 0.71
N THR A 85 33.37 -0.02 1.43
CA THR A 85 34.35 -0.92 2.06
C THR A 85 34.27 -2.37 1.60
N GLU A 86 33.11 -2.83 1.20
CA GLU A 86 32.84 -4.25 0.94
C GLU A 86 32.66 -4.57 -0.55
N TYR A 87 32.21 -3.59 -1.32
CA TYR A 87 32.09 -3.73 -2.76
C TYR A 87 33.25 -3.01 -3.42
N GLY A 88 34.29 -3.75 -3.77
CA GLY A 88 35.34 -3.27 -4.68
C GLY A 88 34.71 -2.76 -5.99
N ALA A 89 35.56 -2.24 -6.89
CA ALA A 89 35.09 -1.80 -8.21
C ALA A 89 34.26 -2.93 -8.85
N ALA A 90 33.04 -2.63 -9.27
CA ALA A 90 32.11 -3.63 -9.83
C ALA A 90 32.83 -4.44 -10.91
N GLY A 91 32.96 -5.75 -10.68
CA GLY A 91 33.70 -6.66 -11.57
C GLY A 91 35.12 -6.99 -11.13
N SER A 92 35.58 -6.54 -9.95
CA SER A 92 36.82 -7.07 -9.38
C SER A 92 36.60 -8.56 -9.03
N GLN A 93 37.55 -9.40 -9.43
CA GLN A 93 37.53 -10.80 -8.99
C GLN A 93 37.99 -10.83 -7.53
N SER A 94 37.22 -11.46 -6.69
CA SER A 94 37.69 -11.85 -5.37
C SER A 94 38.91 -12.77 -5.52
N GLY A 95 39.83 -12.74 -4.57
CA GLY A 95 41.04 -13.54 -4.64
C GLY A 95 40.84 -15.06 -4.77
N ASP A 96 39.63 -15.55 -4.63
CA ASP A 96 39.20 -16.94 -4.84
C ASP A 96 38.64 -17.23 -6.25
N GLY A 97 38.68 -16.26 -7.17
CA GLY A 97 38.18 -16.38 -8.54
C GLY A 97 36.66 -16.22 -8.70
N THR A 98 35.93 -15.92 -7.62
CA THR A 98 34.49 -15.60 -7.68
C THR A 98 34.29 -14.13 -8.03
N CYS A 99 33.30 -13.84 -8.87
CA CYS A 99 32.89 -12.45 -9.15
C CYS A 99 32.18 -11.87 -7.94
N GLU A 100 32.60 -10.70 -7.49
CA GLU A 100 31.85 -9.97 -6.47
C GLU A 100 30.46 -9.57 -6.99
N PRO A 101 29.41 -9.75 -6.17
CA PRO A 101 28.05 -9.38 -6.56
C PRO A 101 27.94 -7.87 -6.77
N SER A 102 27.18 -7.46 -7.78
CA SER A 102 26.89 -6.05 -8.02
C SER A 102 26.01 -5.51 -6.90
N ALA A 103 26.47 -4.47 -6.18
CA ALA A 103 25.68 -3.80 -5.15
C ALA A 103 24.32 -3.32 -5.67
N MET A 104 24.27 -2.83 -6.90
CA MET A 104 23.03 -2.38 -7.53
C MET A 104 22.06 -3.54 -7.76
N ALA A 105 22.53 -4.70 -8.19
CA ALA A 105 21.70 -5.87 -8.37
C ALA A 105 21.17 -6.39 -7.02
N GLN A 106 21.99 -6.37 -5.99
CA GLN A 106 21.61 -6.78 -4.65
C GLN A 106 20.55 -5.83 -4.05
N VAL A 107 20.76 -4.52 -4.14
CA VAL A 107 19.76 -3.53 -3.69
C VAL A 107 18.43 -3.72 -4.43
N ALA A 108 18.46 -3.93 -5.74
CA ALA A 108 17.25 -4.16 -6.52
C ALA A 108 16.52 -5.44 -6.09
N ALA A 109 17.26 -6.53 -5.86
CA ALA A 109 16.69 -7.79 -5.39
C ALA A 109 16.06 -7.64 -3.99
N ASP A 110 16.76 -7.00 -3.05
CA ASP A 110 16.27 -6.79 -1.70
C ASP A 110 15.03 -5.86 -1.65
N LEU A 111 15.00 -4.85 -2.51
CA LEU A 111 13.82 -3.98 -2.62
C LEU A 111 12.59 -4.74 -3.10
N ILE A 112 12.75 -5.64 -4.08
CA ILE A 112 11.65 -6.50 -4.54
C ILE A 112 11.27 -7.47 -3.43
N ASP A 113 12.23 -8.18 -2.85
CA ASP A 113 11.97 -9.17 -1.80
C ASP A 113 11.22 -8.55 -0.62
N LYS A 114 11.69 -7.40 -0.14
CA LYS A 114 11.02 -6.68 0.94
C LYS A 114 9.60 -6.28 0.58
N ASN A 115 9.36 -5.72 -0.60
CA ASN A 115 8.04 -5.19 -0.97
C ASN A 115 7.04 -6.25 -1.40
N VAL A 116 7.48 -7.35 -1.98
CA VAL A 116 6.60 -8.38 -2.56
C VAL A 116 6.47 -9.58 -1.64
N ASN A 117 7.58 -10.05 -1.05
CA ASN A 117 7.59 -11.29 -0.28
C ASN A 117 7.44 -11.05 1.24
N GLN A 118 8.09 -10.02 1.78
CA GLN A 118 8.08 -9.76 3.22
C GLN A 118 6.90 -8.88 3.64
N GLU A 119 6.57 -7.87 2.84
CA GLU A 119 5.41 -7.01 3.06
C GLU A 119 4.21 -7.52 2.24
N HIS A 120 3.00 -7.30 2.77
CA HIS A 120 1.79 -7.62 2.02
C HIS A 120 1.70 -6.76 0.76
N TRP A 121 1.61 -7.41 -0.40
CA TRP A 121 1.43 -6.75 -1.67
C TRP A 121 -0.01 -6.22 -1.81
N VAL A 122 -0.16 -4.91 -1.79
CA VAL A 122 -1.47 -4.24 -1.78
C VAL A 122 -2.04 -4.02 -3.18
N PRO A 123 -1.26 -3.66 -4.23
CA PRO A 123 -1.81 -3.26 -5.53
C PRO A 123 -2.70 -4.29 -6.21
N SER A 124 -2.41 -5.59 -6.07
CA SER A 124 -3.22 -6.66 -6.65
C SER A 124 -4.16 -7.35 -5.67
N ASN A 125 -4.21 -6.89 -4.41
CA ASN A 125 -5.10 -7.47 -3.41
C ASN A 125 -6.57 -7.28 -3.83
N PRO A 126 -7.41 -8.35 -3.85
CA PRO A 126 -8.80 -8.25 -4.27
C PRO A 126 -9.63 -7.23 -3.49
N LEU A 127 -9.38 -7.08 -2.19
CA LEU A 127 -10.08 -6.10 -1.35
C LEU A 127 -9.68 -4.67 -1.72
N SER A 128 -8.38 -4.44 -2.01
CA SER A 128 -7.91 -3.15 -2.51
C SER A 128 -8.58 -2.79 -3.83
N LYS A 129 -8.69 -3.75 -4.75
CA LYS A 129 -9.33 -3.54 -6.06
C LYS A 129 -10.84 -3.39 -5.97
N ALA A 130 -11.50 -4.03 -5.02
CA ALA A 130 -12.92 -3.82 -4.75
C ALA A 130 -13.22 -2.39 -4.30
N GLY A 131 -12.23 -1.71 -3.77
CA GLY A 131 -12.34 -0.32 -3.35
C GLY A 131 -13.14 -0.11 -2.08
N PHE A 132 -13.29 1.17 -1.72
CA PHE A 132 -14.09 1.56 -0.58
C PHE A 132 -15.58 1.49 -0.93
N ALA A 133 -16.33 0.72 -0.16
CA ALA A 133 -17.75 0.48 -0.36
C ALA A 133 -18.14 -0.02 -1.78
N PHE A 134 -17.18 -0.62 -2.51
CA PHE A 134 -17.34 -1.08 -3.91
C PHE A 134 -17.65 0.04 -4.92
N VAL A 135 -17.39 1.29 -4.57
CA VAL A 135 -17.71 2.47 -5.38
C VAL A 135 -16.48 3.28 -5.73
N ILE A 136 -15.55 3.42 -4.79
CA ILE A 136 -14.36 4.26 -4.94
C ILE A 136 -13.13 3.36 -4.97
N ASP A 137 -12.33 3.42 -6.03
CA ASP A 137 -11.07 2.69 -6.12
C ASP A 137 -10.14 3.04 -4.94
N TRP A 138 -9.35 2.07 -4.49
CA TRP A 138 -8.40 2.28 -3.38
C TRP A 138 -7.43 3.44 -3.65
N LYS A 139 -6.98 3.60 -4.90
CA LYS A 139 -6.07 4.67 -5.35
C LYS A 139 -6.65 6.08 -5.22
N ASP A 140 -7.97 6.19 -5.18
CA ASP A 140 -8.69 7.44 -5.05
C ASP A 140 -9.10 7.72 -3.60
N THR A 141 -8.74 6.83 -2.66
CA THR A 141 -9.01 6.99 -1.24
C THR A 141 -7.77 7.45 -0.49
N PRO A 142 -7.81 8.58 0.25
CA PRO A 142 -6.64 9.13 0.93
C PRO A 142 -6.11 8.26 2.09
N PHE A 143 -6.80 7.17 2.43
CA PHE A 143 -6.43 6.31 3.55
C PHE A 143 -5.72 5.02 3.13
N PHE A 144 -5.88 4.56 1.89
CA PHE A 144 -5.42 3.23 1.44
C PHE A 144 -4.44 3.28 0.27
N ASP A 145 -4.18 4.44 -0.30
CA ASP A 145 -3.38 4.64 -1.49
C ASP A 145 -1.87 4.63 -1.23
N ASN A 146 -1.43 5.13 -0.07
CA ASN A 146 -0.02 5.40 0.21
C ASN A 146 0.89 4.17 0.07
N LYS A 147 0.54 3.04 0.72
CA LYS A 147 1.36 1.83 0.64
C LYS A 147 1.41 1.27 -0.78
N ALA A 148 0.25 1.21 -1.44
CA ALA A 148 0.17 0.70 -2.79
C ALA A 148 0.94 1.57 -3.79
N ALA A 149 0.84 2.90 -3.69
CA ALA A 149 1.60 3.84 -4.51
C ALA A 149 3.11 3.70 -4.27
N PHE A 150 3.53 3.53 -3.02
CA PHE A 150 4.93 3.31 -2.67
C PHE A 150 5.46 1.99 -3.26
N GLN A 151 4.73 0.89 -3.11
CA GLN A 151 5.10 -0.41 -3.66
C GLN A 151 5.20 -0.38 -5.19
N LEU A 152 4.23 0.24 -5.87
CA LEU A 152 4.26 0.43 -7.32
C LEU A 152 5.44 1.29 -7.75
N GLY A 153 5.74 2.37 -7.02
CA GLY A 153 6.88 3.26 -7.29
C GLY A 153 8.22 2.52 -7.22
N ILE A 154 8.43 1.67 -6.21
CA ILE A 154 9.64 0.85 -6.10
C ILE A 154 9.73 -0.12 -7.28
N ASN A 155 8.67 -0.85 -7.59
CA ASN A 155 8.69 -1.80 -8.69
C ASN A 155 8.97 -1.14 -10.04
N GLN A 156 8.36 0.00 -10.31
CA GLN A 156 8.63 0.76 -11.54
C GLN A 156 10.08 1.24 -11.59
N THR A 157 10.65 1.66 -10.46
CA THR A 157 12.05 2.07 -10.38
C THR A 157 12.98 0.90 -10.66
N VAL A 158 12.77 -0.24 -10.00
CA VAL A 158 13.58 -1.45 -10.22
C VAL A 158 13.47 -1.92 -11.67
N ARG A 159 12.26 -1.96 -12.23
CA ARG A 159 12.04 -2.32 -13.63
C ARG A 159 12.82 -1.42 -14.59
N ARG A 160 12.72 -0.11 -14.43
CA ARG A 160 13.47 0.85 -15.27
C ARG A 160 14.97 0.67 -15.13
N THR A 161 15.47 0.51 -13.91
CA THR A 161 16.87 0.26 -13.64
C THR A 161 17.37 -1.02 -14.31
N THR A 162 16.59 -2.10 -14.23
CA THR A 162 16.92 -3.39 -14.87
C THR A 162 16.98 -3.24 -16.39
N VAL A 163 16.01 -2.57 -17.01
CA VAL A 163 16.01 -2.30 -18.46
C VAL A 163 17.22 -1.48 -18.87
N GLU A 164 17.53 -0.41 -18.15
CA GLU A 164 18.70 0.45 -18.42
C GLU A 164 20.02 -0.33 -18.28
N LEU A 165 20.14 -1.20 -17.29
CA LEU A 165 21.30 -2.05 -17.11
C LEU A 165 21.51 -2.99 -18.29
N VAL A 166 20.46 -3.67 -18.73
CA VAL A 166 20.52 -4.56 -19.90
C VAL A 166 20.94 -3.80 -21.15
N ASP A 167 20.32 -2.65 -21.39
CA ASP A 167 20.61 -1.84 -22.59
C ASP A 167 22.02 -1.25 -22.57
N ARG A 168 22.50 -0.79 -21.43
CA ARG A 168 23.87 -0.22 -21.31
C ARG A 168 24.94 -1.29 -21.38
N LEU A 169 24.80 -2.38 -20.63
CA LEU A 169 25.76 -3.47 -20.64
C LEU A 169 25.78 -4.19 -21.97
N GLY A 170 24.64 -4.34 -22.64
CA GLY A 170 24.57 -4.88 -23.99
C GLY A 170 25.28 -4.02 -25.05
N ARG A 171 25.30 -2.68 -24.87
CA ARG A 171 25.97 -1.75 -25.78
C ARG A 171 27.49 -1.67 -25.56
N VAL A 172 27.95 -1.74 -24.32
CA VAL A 172 29.39 -1.61 -23.99
C VAL A 172 30.22 -2.76 -24.54
N ARG A 173 29.62 -3.93 -24.76
CA ARG A 173 30.33 -5.12 -25.27
C ARG A 173 30.05 -5.44 -26.75
N GLY A 174 29.65 -4.48 -27.56
CA GLY A 174 29.50 -4.41 -29.03
C GLY A 174 29.43 -5.66 -29.89
N THR A 175 29.95 -6.79 -29.46
CA THR A 175 30.00 -8.07 -30.18
C THR A 175 29.65 -9.29 -29.31
N SER A 176 29.41 -9.10 -28.00
CA SER A 176 29.04 -10.22 -27.13
C SER A 176 27.54 -10.36 -27.01
N SER A 177 27.07 -11.59 -26.97
CA SER A 177 25.67 -11.92 -26.65
C SER A 177 25.27 -11.24 -25.33
N ILE A 178 24.06 -10.72 -25.26
CA ILE A 178 23.45 -10.18 -24.04
C ILE A 178 23.53 -11.29 -22.97
N ASN A 179 23.94 -10.93 -21.76
CA ASN A 179 23.99 -11.88 -20.67
C ASN A 179 22.57 -12.41 -20.39
N GLN A 180 22.41 -13.73 -20.48
CA GLN A 180 21.12 -14.40 -20.36
C GLN A 180 20.45 -14.10 -19.01
N ASN A 181 21.22 -14.06 -17.91
CA ASN A 181 20.67 -13.77 -16.57
C ASN A 181 20.10 -12.34 -16.48
N LEU A 182 20.72 -11.38 -17.16
CA LEU A 182 20.19 -10.01 -17.24
C LEU A 182 18.91 -9.95 -18.09
N GLN A 183 18.83 -10.72 -19.16
CA GLN A 183 17.64 -10.83 -19.96
C GLN A 183 16.49 -11.43 -19.15
N GLU A 184 16.74 -12.53 -18.47
CA GLU A 184 15.76 -13.17 -17.58
C GLU A 184 15.30 -12.23 -16.44
N ALA A 185 16.23 -11.49 -15.83
CA ALA A 185 15.88 -10.49 -14.82
C ALA A 185 14.98 -9.37 -15.39
N ARG A 186 15.26 -8.91 -16.63
CA ARG A 186 14.40 -7.95 -17.32
C ARG A 186 12.99 -8.49 -17.57
N GLU A 187 12.89 -9.74 -18.03
CA GLU A 187 11.62 -10.40 -18.29
C GLU A 187 10.84 -10.60 -17.00
N ALA A 188 11.49 -11.08 -15.95
CA ALA A 188 10.89 -11.24 -14.63
C ALA A 188 10.42 -9.90 -14.02
N ALA A 189 11.16 -8.81 -14.21
CA ALA A 189 10.76 -7.49 -13.73
C ALA A 189 9.61 -6.85 -14.54
N ASN A 190 9.32 -7.36 -15.74
CA ASN A 190 8.32 -6.80 -16.65
C ASN A 190 6.94 -7.47 -16.49
N TYR A 191 6.50 -7.73 -15.29
CA TYR A 191 5.16 -8.28 -15.03
C TYR A 191 4.10 -7.18 -14.84
N ARG A 192 2.84 -7.59 -14.94
CA ARG A 192 1.70 -6.69 -14.73
C ARG A 192 1.44 -6.52 -13.24
N GLU A 193 1.69 -5.34 -12.72
CA GLU A 193 1.55 -4.98 -11.31
C GLU A 193 0.09 -4.94 -10.83
N ASP A 194 -0.83 -4.79 -11.77
CA ASP A 194 -2.27 -4.68 -11.55
C ASP A 194 -3.04 -5.99 -11.77
N ALA A 195 -2.36 -7.08 -12.02
CA ALA A 195 -3.00 -8.38 -12.19
C ALA A 195 -3.75 -8.80 -10.92
N TRP A 196 -4.88 -9.49 -11.09
CA TRP A 196 -5.70 -9.96 -9.96
C TRP A 196 -5.10 -11.17 -9.25
N VAL A 197 -4.29 -11.94 -9.95
CA VAL A 197 -3.67 -13.17 -9.45
C VAL A 197 -2.21 -13.18 -9.93
N PHE A 198 -1.31 -13.48 -9.04
CA PHE A 198 0.08 -13.81 -9.32
C PHE A 198 0.22 -15.32 -9.49
#